data_3fae4c8e33d954a1c3bf9da9a449a3f4
#
_entry.id   3fae4c8e33d954a1c3bf9da9a449a3f4
#
_cell.length_a   1.000
_cell.length_b   1.000
_cell.length_c   1.000
_cell.angle_alpha   90.00
_cell.angle_beta   90.00
_cell.angle_gamma   90.00
#
_symmetry.space_group_name_H-M   'P 1'
#
loop_
_entity.id
_entity.type
_entity.pdbx_description
1 polymer ?
#
loop_
_entity_poly.entity_id
_entity_poly.type
_entity_poly.pdbx_seq_one_letter_code
_entity_poly.pdbx_strand_id
1 'polypeptide(L)'
;MFQSLKLTHNSSIPFLISSGGTTSRAAADNHWVLDLRKNYQNISYDLNNTCVEIEAGVTMGDLSNFLVNYKRSFPIGLSGKTGMGYILTGGISPLSRSRGLAIDQIMEIRGFWGNGEQFHLAKPKESKSSILEWKGLCGAAIFLG
;
A
#
# COMPACT_ATOMS: atom_id res chain seq x y z
N MET A 1 -5.56 14.45 -2.04
CA MET A 1 -6.23 13.14 -2.26
C MET A 1 -7.74 13.23 -2.15
N PHE A 2 -8.33 13.62 -1.03
CA PHE A 2 -9.80 13.71 -0.87
C PHE A 2 -10.50 14.58 -1.93
N GLN A 3 -9.95 15.76 -2.27
CA GLN A 3 -10.49 16.61 -3.33
C GLN A 3 -10.37 15.96 -4.72
N SER A 4 -9.28 15.27 -4.99
CA SER A 4 -9.08 14.55 -6.26
C SER A 4 -10.07 13.40 -6.42
N LEU A 5 -10.35 12.64 -5.36
CA LEU A 5 -11.37 11.59 -5.37
C LEU A 5 -12.78 12.13 -5.58
N LYS A 6 -13.13 13.28 -4.99
CA LYS A 6 -14.42 13.94 -5.25
C LYS A 6 -14.56 14.39 -6.71
N LEU A 7 -13.49 14.89 -7.31
CA LEU A 7 -13.50 15.31 -8.71
C LEU A 7 -13.72 14.10 -9.65
N THR A 8 -13.09 12.96 -9.34
CA THR A 8 -13.24 11.74 -10.14
C THR A 8 -14.59 11.07 -9.95
N HIS A 9 -15.17 11.11 -8.76
CA HIS A 9 -16.49 10.56 -8.48
C HIS A 9 -17.61 11.28 -9.29
N ASN A 10 -17.43 12.56 -9.56
CA ASN A 10 -18.39 13.35 -10.37
C ASN A 10 -18.08 13.30 -11.88
N SER A 11 -16.98 12.67 -12.29
CA SER A 11 -16.64 12.47 -13.70
C SER A 11 -17.07 11.07 -14.15
N SER A 12 -17.51 10.97 -15.40
CA SER A 12 -17.77 9.68 -16.02
C SER A 12 -16.50 8.92 -16.41
N ILE A 13 -15.33 9.51 -16.16
CA ILE A 13 -14.03 8.94 -16.53
C ILE A 13 -13.49 8.15 -15.33
N PRO A 14 -13.23 6.85 -15.49
CA PRO A 14 -12.65 6.04 -14.43
C PRO A 14 -11.22 6.49 -14.09
N PHE A 15 -10.76 6.20 -12.87
CA PHE A 15 -9.43 6.54 -12.45
C PHE A 15 -8.65 5.31 -11.96
N LEU A 16 -7.35 5.38 -12.12
CA LEU A 16 -6.38 4.40 -11.62
C LEU A 16 -5.44 5.06 -10.60
N ILE A 17 -4.93 4.27 -9.67
CA ILE A 17 -3.96 4.73 -8.69
C ILE A 17 -2.60 4.13 -9.02
N SER A 18 -1.59 4.98 -9.17
CA SER A 18 -0.20 4.59 -9.39
C SER A 18 0.64 4.87 -8.15
N SER A 19 1.10 3.81 -7.50
CA SER A 19 2.03 3.86 -6.37
C SER A 19 3.49 3.75 -6.85
N GLY A 20 3.89 2.60 -7.44
CA GLY A 20 5.23 2.40 -8.01
C GLY A 20 5.30 2.59 -9.53
N GLY A 21 4.17 2.53 -10.23
CA GLY A 21 4.09 2.67 -11.68
C GLY A 21 4.80 1.55 -12.46
N THR A 22 5.01 0.39 -11.86
CA THR A 22 5.79 -0.70 -12.44
C THR A 22 4.95 -1.78 -13.13
N THR A 23 3.64 -1.61 -13.19
CA THR A 23 2.72 -2.56 -13.83
C THR A 23 1.83 -1.86 -14.85
N SER A 24 1.34 -2.61 -15.85
CA SER A 24 0.35 -2.11 -16.83
C SER A 24 -0.98 -1.66 -16.19
N ARG A 25 -1.24 -2.03 -14.95
CA ARG A 25 -2.42 -1.59 -14.18
C ARG A 25 -2.30 -0.16 -13.65
N ALA A 26 -1.11 0.44 -13.73
CA ALA A 26 -0.87 1.79 -13.23
C ALA A 26 -1.33 2.89 -14.20
N ALA A 27 -1.64 2.55 -15.44
CA ALA A 27 -2.17 3.47 -16.45
C ALA A 27 -2.98 2.70 -17.50
N ALA A 28 -4.03 3.32 -18.03
CA ALA A 28 -4.82 2.81 -19.14
C ALA A 28 -5.36 3.97 -19.95
N ASP A 29 -5.69 3.71 -21.24
CA ASP A 29 -6.32 4.70 -22.10
C ASP A 29 -7.69 5.13 -21.54
N ASN A 30 -8.01 6.40 -21.70
CA ASN A 30 -9.26 7.00 -21.22
C ASN A 30 -9.48 6.89 -19.70
N HIS A 31 -8.41 6.80 -18.91
CA HIS A 31 -8.46 6.81 -17.45
C HIS A 31 -7.69 8.01 -16.90
N TRP A 32 -8.19 8.57 -15.80
CA TRP A 32 -7.38 9.45 -14.96
C TRP A 32 -6.37 8.61 -14.18
N VAL A 33 -5.13 9.09 -14.07
CA VAL A 33 -4.12 8.45 -13.24
C VAL A 33 -3.76 9.34 -12.08
N LEU A 34 -4.03 8.86 -10.86
CA LEU A 34 -3.59 9.50 -9.63
C LEU A 34 -2.20 8.95 -9.25
N ASP A 35 -1.16 9.70 -9.57
CA ASP A 35 0.21 9.34 -9.26
C ASP A 35 0.58 9.80 -7.84
N LEU A 36 0.79 8.85 -6.94
CA LEU A 36 1.10 9.11 -5.54
C LEU A 36 2.59 9.38 -5.28
N ARG A 37 3.47 9.07 -6.23
CA ARG A 37 4.94 9.12 -6.07
C ARG A 37 5.49 10.52 -5.77
N LYS A 38 4.75 11.57 -6.07
CA LYS A 38 5.22 12.95 -5.87
C LYS A 38 4.87 13.54 -4.50
N ASN A 39 3.77 13.12 -3.92
CA ASN A 39 3.17 13.82 -2.77
C ASN A 39 2.93 12.91 -1.54
N TYR A 40 3.16 11.60 -1.66
CA TYR A 40 2.87 10.63 -0.59
C TYR A 40 4.10 9.74 -0.36
N GLN A 41 5.20 10.36 0.07
CA GLN A 41 6.49 9.68 0.23
C GLN A 41 7.03 9.73 1.66
N ASN A 42 6.22 10.12 2.64
CA ASN A 42 6.69 10.16 4.02
C ASN A 42 6.90 8.75 4.56
N ILE A 43 7.99 8.60 5.30
CA ILE A 43 8.34 7.40 6.05
C ILE A 43 8.69 7.85 7.46
N SER A 44 8.07 7.25 8.46
CA SER A 44 8.41 7.48 9.86
C SER A 44 8.60 6.17 10.61
N TYR A 45 9.50 6.13 11.57
CA TYR A 45 9.80 4.95 12.36
C TYR A 45 9.47 5.19 13.83
N ASP A 46 8.58 4.38 14.38
CA ASP A 46 8.28 4.36 15.81
C ASP A 46 9.24 3.40 16.53
N LEU A 47 10.16 3.96 17.29
CA LEU A 47 11.15 3.21 18.06
C LEU A 47 10.52 2.37 19.17
N ASN A 48 9.42 2.84 19.78
CA ASN A 48 8.77 2.17 20.90
C ASN A 48 8.06 0.90 20.46
N ASN A 49 7.34 0.98 19.32
CA ASN A 49 6.56 -0.13 18.80
C ASN A 49 7.30 -0.93 17.72
N THR A 50 8.52 -0.51 17.33
CA THR A 50 9.29 -1.11 16.23
C THR A 50 8.49 -1.20 14.92
N CYS A 51 7.59 -0.23 14.69
CA CYS A 51 6.76 -0.11 13.50
C CYS A 51 7.26 0.99 12.59
N VAL A 52 7.05 0.84 11.29
CA VAL A 52 7.25 1.88 10.29
C VAL A 52 5.91 2.28 9.71
N GLU A 53 5.63 3.57 9.69
CA GLU A 53 4.50 4.16 8.98
C GLU A 53 5.01 4.68 7.63
N ILE A 54 4.32 4.31 6.56
CA ILE A 54 4.69 4.65 5.20
C ILE A 54 3.49 5.13 4.40
N GLU A 55 3.70 6.15 3.60
CA GLU A 55 2.68 6.63 2.67
C GLU A 55 2.70 5.84 1.36
N ALA A 56 1.57 5.85 0.65
CA ALA A 56 1.32 4.99 -0.49
C ALA A 56 2.18 5.28 -1.75
N GLY A 57 2.88 6.40 -1.81
CA GLY A 57 3.81 6.74 -2.89
C GLY A 57 5.25 6.28 -2.65
N VAL A 58 5.53 5.70 -1.48
CA VAL A 58 6.86 5.17 -1.13
C VAL A 58 7.16 3.93 -1.97
N THR A 59 8.37 3.85 -2.52
CA THR A 59 8.85 2.63 -3.18
C THR A 59 9.52 1.68 -2.17
N MET A 60 9.63 0.43 -2.55
CA MET A 60 10.32 -0.57 -1.71
C MET A 60 11.81 -0.23 -1.52
N GLY A 61 12.43 0.42 -2.51
CA GLY A 61 13.80 0.91 -2.41
C GLY A 61 13.94 2.01 -1.37
N ASP A 62 13.04 3.00 -1.38
CA ASP A 62 13.05 4.09 -0.40
C ASP A 62 12.85 3.56 1.01
N LEU A 63 11.89 2.63 1.20
CA LEU A 63 11.68 1.95 2.47
C LEU A 63 12.93 1.20 2.94
N SER A 64 13.58 0.45 2.04
CA SER A 64 14.81 -0.28 2.37
C SER A 64 15.93 0.68 2.80
N ASN A 65 16.17 1.73 2.03
CA ASN A 65 17.19 2.75 2.33
C ASN A 65 16.93 3.46 3.67
N PHE A 66 15.66 3.76 3.95
CA PHE A 66 15.26 4.36 5.21
C PHE A 66 15.55 3.44 6.40
N LEU A 67 15.17 2.16 6.30
CA LEU A 67 15.30 1.19 7.40
C LEU A 67 16.75 0.81 7.72
N VAL A 68 17.70 0.96 6.79
CA VAL A 68 19.12 0.75 7.05
C VAL A 68 19.61 1.63 8.20
N ASN A 69 19.12 2.87 8.32
CA ASN A 69 19.50 3.78 9.40
C ASN A 69 19.14 3.26 10.80
N TYR A 70 18.16 2.39 10.87
CA TYR A 70 17.66 1.75 12.09
C TYR A 70 18.17 0.31 12.26
N LYS A 71 19.06 -0.16 11.36
CA LYS A 71 19.54 -1.55 11.31
C LYS A 71 18.37 -2.55 11.24
N ARG A 72 17.36 -2.20 10.45
CA ARG A 72 16.15 -2.99 10.22
C ARG A 72 16.00 -3.31 8.73
N SER A 73 15.24 -4.36 8.46
CA SER A 73 14.86 -4.75 7.10
C SER A 73 13.37 -5.14 7.07
N PHE A 74 12.79 -5.00 5.91
CA PHE A 74 11.42 -5.42 5.61
C PHE A 74 11.46 -6.42 4.45
N PRO A 75 10.57 -7.42 4.37
CA PRO A 75 10.55 -8.36 3.26
C PRO A 75 10.09 -7.70 1.96
N ILE A 76 11.02 -7.06 1.28
CA ILE A 76 10.82 -6.46 -0.05
C ILE A 76 11.24 -7.44 -1.15
N GLY A 77 10.71 -7.25 -2.37
CA GLY A 77 11.14 -8.00 -3.55
C GLY A 77 12.54 -7.65 -4.01
N LEU A 78 12.97 -8.27 -5.11
CA LEU A 78 14.29 -8.03 -5.70
C LEU A 78 14.42 -6.63 -6.35
N SER A 79 13.29 -6.02 -6.70
CA SER A 79 13.26 -4.67 -7.29
C SER A 79 12.85 -3.63 -6.26
N GLY A 80 13.68 -2.62 -6.07
CA GLY A 80 13.34 -1.44 -5.27
C GLY A 80 12.33 -0.48 -5.92
N LYS A 81 11.98 -0.68 -7.20
CA LYS A 81 11.09 0.22 -7.94
C LYS A 81 9.60 -0.02 -7.68
N THR A 82 9.24 -1.17 -7.11
CA THR A 82 7.84 -1.49 -6.81
C THR A 82 7.31 -0.60 -5.68
N GLY A 83 6.04 -0.20 -5.79
CA GLY A 83 5.36 0.58 -4.76
C GLY A 83 4.53 -0.28 -3.79
N MET A 84 3.67 0.37 -3.02
CA MET A 84 2.85 -0.28 -1.98
C MET A 84 1.90 -1.36 -2.51
N GLY A 85 1.47 -1.28 -3.77
CA GLY A 85 0.68 -2.35 -4.40
C GLY A 85 1.34 -3.72 -4.34
N TYR A 86 2.68 -3.78 -4.33
CA TYR A 86 3.43 -5.01 -4.17
C TYR A 86 3.17 -5.67 -2.81
N ILE A 87 3.20 -4.90 -1.72
CA ILE A 87 2.93 -5.40 -0.36
C ILE A 87 1.49 -5.88 -0.25
N LEU A 88 0.53 -5.08 -0.73
CA LEU A 88 -0.90 -5.37 -0.64
C LEU A 88 -1.33 -6.60 -1.46
N THR A 89 -0.53 -7.03 -2.43
CA THR A 89 -0.77 -8.23 -3.23
C THR A 89 0.04 -9.44 -2.79
N GLY A 90 0.56 -9.43 -1.57
CA GLY A 90 1.33 -10.52 -0.98
C GLY A 90 2.78 -10.14 -0.69
N GLY A 91 3.54 -9.71 -1.70
CA GLY A 91 4.92 -9.27 -1.53
C GLY A 91 5.89 -10.42 -1.20
N ILE A 92 6.19 -11.26 -2.22
CA ILE A 92 7.17 -12.35 -2.09
C ILE A 92 8.58 -11.78 -2.12
N SER A 93 9.40 -12.15 -1.15
CA SER A 93 10.77 -11.67 -0.99
C SER A 93 11.74 -12.84 -0.75
N PRO A 94 13.05 -12.65 -0.94
CA PRO A 94 14.04 -13.61 -0.50
C PRO A 94 13.95 -13.97 0.99
N LEU A 95 13.40 -13.07 1.80
CA LEU A 95 13.17 -13.27 3.23
C LEU A 95 11.85 -13.99 3.55
N SER A 96 10.97 -14.22 2.58
CA SER A 96 9.63 -14.77 2.84
C SER A 96 9.67 -16.18 3.45
N ARG A 97 10.70 -16.95 3.16
CA ARG A 97 10.86 -18.28 3.77
C ARG A 97 11.04 -18.22 5.28
N SER A 98 11.65 -17.17 5.80
CA SER A 98 11.95 -17.00 7.23
C SER A 98 11.05 -15.99 7.93
N ARG A 99 10.46 -15.05 7.19
CA ARG A 99 9.72 -13.91 7.74
C ARG A 99 8.26 -13.83 7.29
N GLY A 100 7.81 -14.73 6.42
CA GLY A 100 6.50 -14.65 5.78
C GLY A 100 6.46 -13.65 4.63
N LEU A 101 5.28 -13.39 4.11
CA LEU A 101 5.05 -12.40 3.05
C LEU A 101 5.11 -10.97 3.61
N ALA A 102 5.33 -10.00 2.73
CA ALA A 102 5.30 -8.59 3.13
C ALA A 102 3.92 -8.18 3.70
N ILE A 103 2.84 -8.72 3.16
CA ILE A 103 1.47 -8.49 3.64
C ILE A 103 1.27 -8.97 5.08
N ASP A 104 1.96 -10.02 5.51
CA ASP A 104 1.86 -10.56 6.87
C ASP A 104 2.43 -9.60 7.92
N GLN A 105 3.28 -8.66 7.50
CA GLN A 105 3.91 -7.66 8.36
C GLN A 105 3.04 -6.41 8.54
N ILE A 106 1.96 -6.26 7.78
CA ILE A 106 1.08 -5.09 7.90
C ILE A 106 0.30 -5.19 9.21
N MET A 107 0.34 -4.12 10.00
CA MET A 107 -0.38 -4.02 11.27
C MET A 107 -1.64 -3.16 11.13
N GLU A 108 -1.58 -2.10 10.33
CA GLU A 108 -2.68 -1.16 10.12
C GLU A 108 -2.67 -0.63 8.69
N ILE A 109 -3.85 -0.31 8.17
CA ILE A 109 -4.03 0.35 6.88
C ILE A 109 -5.04 1.48 7.06
N ARG A 110 -4.68 2.67 6.57
CA ARG A 110 -5.57 3.83 6.50
C ARG A 110 -5.70 4.26 5.04
N GLY A 111 -6.88 4.63 4.64
CA GLY A 111 -7.11 5.03 3.25
C GLY A 111 -8.51 5.58 3.01
N PHE A 112 -8.92 5.55 1.76
CA PHE A 112 -10.22 5.97 1.29
C PHE A 112 -10.84 4.87 0.45
N TRP A 113 -12.13 4.62 0.67
CA TRP A 113 -12.93 3.80 -0.24
C TRP A 113 -13.18 4.55 -1.56
N GLY A 114 -13.60 3.83 -2.59
CA GLY A 114 -13.94 4.44 -3.88
C GLY A 114 -15.04 5.50 -3.82
N ASN A 115 -15.91 5.46 -2.81
CA ASN A 115 -16.91 6.49 -2.52
C ASN A 115 -16.36 7.74 -1.80
N GLY A 116 -15.05 7.76 -1.47
CA GLY A 116 -14.38 8.86 -0.78
C GLY A 116 -14.45 8.82 0.75
N GLU A 117 -15.10 7.81 1.34
CA GLU A 117 -15.10 7.63 2.79
C GLU A 117 -13.75 7.15 3.30
N GLN A 118 -13.33 7.68 4.43
CA GLN A 118 -12.11 7.24 5.09
C GLN A 118 -12.30 5.89 5.78
N PHE A 119 -11.27 5.07 5.76
CA PHE A 119 -11.21 3.86 6.58
C PHE A 119 -9.91 3.78 7.36
N HIS A 120 -9.97 3.10 8.49
CA HIS A 120 -8.83 2.69 9.30
C HIS A 120 -9.06 1.26 9.76
N LEU A 121 -8.22 0.35 9.32
CA LEU A 121 -8.29 -1.06 9.67
C LEU A 121 -6.99 -1.47 10.35
N ALA A 122 -7.13 -2.09 11.52
CA ALA A 122 -6.03 -2.73 12.24
C ALA A 122 -6.07 -4.23 12.05
N LYS A 123 -4.90 -4.88 12.06
CA LYS A 123 -4.79 -6.33 11.99
C LYS A 123 -5.55 -6.97 13.14
N PRO A 124 -6.57 -7.79 12.87
CA PRO A 124 -7.42 -8.35 13.92
C PRO A 124 -6.65 -9.36 14.76
N LYS A 125 -6.78 -9.24 16.07
CA LYS A 125 -6.16 -10.19 17.00
C LYS A 125 -6.94 -11.51 17.07
N GLU A 126 -8.29 -11.53 16.99
CA GLU A 126 -9.10 -12.76 17.15
C GLU A 126 -10.57 -12.74 16.63
N SER A 127 -11.07 -11.76 15.91
CA SER A 127 -12.49 -11.72 15.47
C SER A 127 -12.72 -12.20 14.06
N LYS A 128 -13.68 -13.11 13.81
CA LYS A 128 -13.97 -13.65 12.47
C LYS A 128 -14.47 -12.62 11.46
N SER A 129 -15.25 -11.61 11.87
CA SER A 129 -15.78 -10.57 10.97
C SER A 129 -14.70 -9.59 10.54
N SER A 130 -13.89 -9.10 11.48
CA SER A 130 -12.78 -8.20 11.19
C SER A 130 -11.65 -8.89 10.38
N ILE A 131 -11.49 -10.20 10.53
CA ILE A 131 -10.57 -11.00 9.69
C ILE A 131 -11.04 -11.00 8.23
N LEU A 132 -12.34 -11.04 7.95
CA LEU A 132 -12.86 -11.07 6.60
C LEU A 132 -12.63 -9.74 5.87
N GLU A 133 -12.89 -8.61 6.54
CA GLU A 133 -12.59 -7.27 6.00
C GLU A 133 -11.12 -7.07 5.76
N TRP A 134 -10.29 -7.46 6.72
CA TRP A 134 -8.84 -7.40 6.59
C TRP A 134 -8.32 -8.24 5.43
N LYS A 135 -8.77 -9.50 5.31
CA LYS A 135 -8.41 -10.38 4.20
C LYS A 135 -8.95 -9.88 2.86
N GLY A 136 -10.15 -9.32 2.87
CA GLY A 136 -10.76 -8.71 1.69
C GLY A 136 -9.92 -7.53 1.18
N LEU A 137 -9.51 -6.64 2.08
CA LEU A 137 -8.68 -5.49 1.72
C LEU A 137 -7.30 -5.92 1.22
N CYS A 138 -6.65 -6.82 1.93
CA CYS A 138 -5.33 -7.34 1.59
C CYS A 138 -5.33 -8.28 0.38
N GLY A 139 -6.47 -8.88 0.02
CA GLY A 139 -6.60 -9.75 -1.15
C GLY A 139 -7.36 -9.10 -2.31
N ALA A 140 -8.34 -8.24 -2.03
CA ALA A 140 -9.22 -7.60 -3.01
C ALA A 140 -8.70 -6.24 -3.50
N ALA A 141 -7.68 -5.67 -2.91
CA ALA A 141 -6.99 -4.52 -3.48
C ALA A 141 -6.47 -4.79 -4.92
N ILE A 142 -6.51 -6.05 -5.34
CA ILE A 142 -6.24 -6.49 -6.71
C ILE A 142 -7.45 -6.25 -7.64
N PHE A 143 -8.67 -6.16 -7.10
CA PHE A 143 -9.91 -6.18 -7.89
C PHE A 143 -10.73 -4.89 -7.85
N LEU A 144 -10.32 -3.89 -7.08
CA LEU A 144 -11.01 -2.60 -6.99
C LEU A 144 -10.27 -1.48 -7.74
N GLY A 145 -9.41 -1.87 -8.68
CA GLY A 145 -8.82 -0.95 -9.65
C GLY A 145 -9.67 -0.87 -10.90
#